data_563032bb7b91d6cd8e073a5718be58ab
#
_entry.id   563032bb7b91d6cd8e073a5718be58ab
#
_cell.length_a   1.000
_cell.length_b   1.000
_cell.length_c   1.000
_cell.angle_alpha   90.00
_cell.angle_beta   90.00
_cell.angle_gamma   90.00
#
_symmetry.space_group_name_H-M   'P 1'
#
loop_
_entity.id
_entity.type
_entity.pdbx_description
1 polymer ?
#
loop_
_entity_poly.entity_id
_entity_poly.type
_entity_poly.pdbx_seq_one_letter_code
_entity_poly.pdbx_strand_id
1 'polypeptide(L)'
;MSIINFTNIKSKFEKSKLSKDVNIKNYIYELKKIKDMDINNIDNVKNIKDKYSDKEFKNIINALIFYLKINNPNDKNTLLNYEKYLVELNSVFIDYQNIKDKFKNTTLLKDISIKNYIIQLKKLKDIDINNIDNVKNIKDNYSCHVFKNIVTALVSYLKMNFEKNKDLIIKYKKYLIDLNNVINENKKLRLKSIKEDKNWTSLKSLNNIIKLIRKDLKKNKVLLQPIKQNITKKDKTLLQNYLICCLYLYHPPRRLDYANMNIVKFIDYDKTDITSNFLVIKNKSNKFFVFNQYKTFGKYGAQIIKLNKKLNNSVNFFLTYFPKRNLLLLNTENKKYNQDVLSKKITSIFYKYLNKKIGVTMIRHIYLSDKIGSIVDNQNNKLRKKLAYDMSHSEEMQDEYVKK
;
A
#
# COMPACT_ATOMS: atom_id res chain seq x y z
N MET A 1 20.24 -33.01 -41.51
CA MET A 1 20.99 -31.82 -41.07
C MET A 1 20.64 -30.68 -41.99
N SER A 2 19.91 -29.69 -41.52
CA SER A 2 19.50 -28.54 -42.33
C SER A 2 20.45 -27.35 -42.05
N ILE A 3 21.36 -27.13 -42.97
CA ILE A 3 22.36 -26.07 -42.89
C ILE A 3 21.89 -24.87 -43.73
N ILE A 4 22.26 -23.64 -43.34
CA ILE A 4 21.91 -22.44 -44.07
C ILE A 4 22.56 -22.44 -45.44
N ASN A 5 21.71 -22.39 -46.49
CA ASN A 5 22.18 -22.30 -47.87
C ASN A 5 22.42 -20.83 -48.24
N PHE A 6 23.69 -20.43 -48.42
CA PHE A 6 24.09 -19.08 -48.79
C PHE A 6 24.04 -18.81 -50.28
N THR A 7 23.78 -19.84 -51.11
CA THR A 7 23.68 -19.67 -52.57
C THR A 7 22.47 -18.79 -52.90
N ASN A 8 22.72 -17.65 -53.53
CA ASN A 8 21.69 -16.68 -53.90
C ASN A 8 20.85 -16.10 -52.74
N ILE A 9 21.32 -16.25 -51.48
CA ILE A 9 20.57 -15.78 -50.31
C ILE A 9 20.24 -14.28 -50.39
N LYS A 10 21.19 -13.46 -50.87
CA LYS A 10 21.00 -12.01 -51.02
C LYS A 10 19.88 -11.69 -52.01
N SER A 11 19.90 -12.31 -53.21
CA SER A 11 18.88 -12.13 -54.24
C SER A 11 17.51 -12.61 -53.77
N LYS A 12 17.43 -13.72 -53.02
CA LYS A 12 16.17 -14.20 -52.43
C LYS A 12 15.62 -13.22 -51.41
N PHE A 13 16.46 -12.64 -50.56
CA PHE A 13 16.06 -11.66 -49.56
C PHE A 13 15.56 -10.36 -50.23
N GLU A 14 16.27 -9.86 -51.24
CA GLU A 14 15.91 -8.65 -51.99
C GLU A 14 14.60 -8.79 -52.73
N LYS A 15 14.28 -9.97 -53.28
CA LYS A 15 13.03 -10.28 -53.99
C LYS A 15 11.84 -10.50 -53.04
N SER A 16 12.08 -10.72 -51.75
CA SER A 16 11.04 -11.00 -50.79
C SER A 16 10.21 -9.75 -50.48
N LYS A 17 8.87 -9.87 -50.46
CA LYS A 17 7.98 -8.82 -49.95
C LYS A 17 8.24 -8.41 -48.50
N LEU A 18 8.95 -9.23 -47.76
CA LEU A 18 9.31 -9.01 -46.34
C LEU A 18 10.55 -8.13 -46.14
N SER A 19 11.22 -7.74 -47.26
CA SER A 19 12.54 -7.05 -47.19
C SER A 19 12.46 -5.53 -47.05
N LYS A 20 11.27 -4.90 -47.08
CA LYS A 20 11.13 -3.44 -47.16
C LYS A 20 11.77 -2.67 -46.01
N ASP A 21 11.86 -3.27 -44.81
CA ASP A 21 12.33 -2.63 -43.59
C ASP A 21 13.56 -3.34 -42.96
N VAL A 22 14.22 -4.24 -43.71
CA VAL A 22 15.26 -5.13 -43.17
C VAL A 22 16.63 -4.79 -43.76
N ASN A 23 17.62 -4.64 -42.90
CA ASN A 23 19.01 -4.52 -43.33
C ASN A 23 19.56 -5.90 -43.73
N ILE A 24 19.38 -6.25 -45.01
CA ILE A 24 19.75 -7.54 -45.58
C ILE A 24 21.24 -7.88 -45.35
N LYS A 25 22.13 -6.88 -45.47
CA LYS A 25 23.58 -7.11 -45.23
C LYS A 25 23.81 -7.58 -43.76
N ASN A 26 23.16 -6.94 -42.81
CA ASN A 26 23.30 -7.33 -41.40
C ASN A 26 22.73 -8.72 -41.17
N TYR A 27 21.60 -9.07 -41.76
CA TYR A 27 21.02 -10.42 -41.61
C TYR A 27 21.92 -11.51 -42.16
N ILE A 28 22.52 -11.31 -43.35
CA ILE A 28 23.49 -12.24 -43.90
C ILE A 28 24.73 -12.36 -43.00
N TYR A 29 25.20 -11.24 -42.43
CA TYR A 29 26.32 -11.25 -41.48
C TYR A 29 25.96 -12.08 -40.22
N GLU A 30 24.81 -11.89 -39.64
CA GLU A 30 24.37 -12.64 -38.46
C GLU A 30 24.23 -14.15 -38.76
N LEU A 31 23.64 -14.51 -39.91
CA LEU A 31 23.51 -15.91 -40.34
C LEU A 31 24.84 -16.61 -40.54
N LYS A 32 25.89 -15.90 -40.97
CA LYS A 32 27.23 -16.50 -41.12
C LYS A 32 27.81 -17.02 -39.81
N LYS A 33 27.37 -16.47 -38.67
CA LYS A 33 27.79 -16.92 -37.33
C LYS A 33 27.33 -18.32 -36.97
N ILE A 34 26.29 -18.81 -37.63
CA ILE A 34 25.64 -20.12 -37.42
C ILE A 34 25.64 -20.98 -38.70
N LYS A 35 26.52 -20.68 -39.66
CA LYS A 35 26.52 -21.29 -41.00
C LYS A 35 26.60 -22.83 -41.02
N ASP A 36 27.35 -23.40 -40.04
CA ASP A 36 27.65 -24.82 -39.96
C ASP A 36 26.68 -25.57 -38.99
N MET A 37 25.63 -24.94 -38.52
CA MET A 37 24.71 -25.48 -37.55
C MET A 37 23.47 -26.10 -38.21
N ASP A 38 22.99 -27.19 -37.63
CA ASP A 38 21.67 -27.73 -37.97
C ASP A 38 20.59 -26.88 -37.35
N ILE A 39 19.96 -26.06 -38.19
CA ILE A 39 18.95 -25.09 -37.79
C ILE A 39 17.57 -25.69 -37.51
N ASN A 40 17.35 -26.97 -37.83
CA ASN A 40 16.10 -27.65 -37.45
C ASN A 40 16.07 -28.00 -35.95
N ASN A 41 17.24 -28.10 -35.32
CA ASN A 41 17.37 -28.31 -33.91
C ASN A 41 17.69 -26.99 -33.20
N ILE A 42 16.68 -26.43 -32.52
CA ILE A 42 16.81 -25.15 -31.82
C ILE A 42 17.88 -25.19 -30.71
N ASP A 43 18.12 -26.36 -30.09
CA ASP A 43 19.09 -26.48 -28.99
C ASP A 43 20.52 -26.28 -29.48
N ASN A 44 20.83 -26.63 -30.72
CA ASN A 44 22.12 -26.34 -31.32
C ASN A 44 22.39 -24.84 -31.37
N VAL A 45 21.36 -24.05 -31.67
CA VAL A 45 21.47 -22.59 -31.72
C VAL A 45 21.43 -21.97 -30.32
N LYS A 46 20.67 -22.55 -29.38
CA LYS A 46 20.66 -22.11 -27.97
C LYS A 46 22.05 -22.27 -27.31
N ASN A 47 22.75 -23.33 -27.60
CA ASN A 47 24.05 -23.67 -26.99
C ASN A 47 25.18 -22.66 -27.32
N ILE A 48 24.99 -21.78 -28.29
CA ILE A 48 25.97 -20.72 -28.60
C ILE A 48 25.63 -19.37 -27.96
N LYS A 49 24.53 -19.28 -27.21
CA LYS A 49 24.08 -18.01 -26.60
C LYS A 49 25.18 -17.32 -25.81
N ASP A 50 25.91 -18.06 -25.01
CA ASP A 50 26.96 -17.53 -24.12
C ASP A 50 28.18 -16.97 -24.88
N LYS A 51 28.31 -17.24 -26.20
CA LYS A 51 29.36 -16.70 -27.05
C LYS A 51 29.08 -15.28 -27.54
N TYR A 52 27.87 -14.78 -27.35
CA TYR A 52 27.42 -13.49 -27.85
C TYR A 52 26.73 -12.66 -26.77
N SER A 53 26.74 -11.35 -26.93
CA SER A 53 25.87 -10.49 -26.12
C SER A 53 24.38 -10.78 -26.38
N ASP A 54 23.50 -10.52 -25.43
CA ASP A 54 22.05 -10.71 -25.60
C ASP A 54 21.49 -10.00 -26.86
N LYS A 55 22.03 -8.83 -27.19
CA LYS A 55 21.62 -8.06 -28.38
C LYS A 55 22.07 -8.76 -29.67
N GLU A 56 23.31 -9.21 -29.72
CA GLU A 56 23.84 -9.90 -30.90
C GLU A 56 23.15 -11.23 -31.11
N PHE A 57 22.92 -11.99 -30.02
CA PHE A 57 22.24 -13.28 -30.10
C PHE A 57 20.77 -13.12 -30.58
N LYS A 58 20.06 -12.09 -30.12
CA LYS A 58 18.73 -11.75 -30.61
C LYS A 58 18.74 -11.41 -32.10
N ASN A 59 19.77 -10.70 -32.58
CA ASN A 59 19.92 -10.41 -34.01
C ASN A 59 20.10 -11.69 -34.83
N ILE A 60 20.89 -12.65 -34.33
CA ILE A 60 21.06 -13.96 -34.97
C ILE A 60 19.70 -14.69 -35.09
N ILE A 61 18.92 -14.75 -34.00
CA ILE A 61 17.60 -15.38 -34.01
C ILE A 61 16.63 -14.67 -34.98
N ASN A 62 16.60 -13.33 -34.99
CA ASN A 62 15.78 -12.59 -35.94
C ASN A 62 16.17 -12.87 -37.40
N ALA A 63 17.48 -12.91 -37.70
CA ALA A 63 17.98 -13.21 -39.04
C ALA A 63 17.59 -14.66 -39.45
N LEU A 64 17.64 -15.60 -38.51
CA LEU A 64 17.25 -16.99 -38.74
C LEU A 64 15.74 -17.16 -38.98
N ILE A 65 14.92 -16.50 -38.22
CA ILE A 65 13.46 -16.47 -38.44
C ILE A 65 13.15 -15.90 -39.82
N PHE A 66 13.82 -14.83 -40.21
CA PHE A 66 13.65 -14.22 -41.55
C PHE A 66 14.08 -15.20 -42.67
N TYR A 67 15.23 -15.89 -42.47
CA TYR A 67 15.71 -16.89 -43.40
C TYR A 67 14.71 -18.04 -43.56
N LEU A 68 14.17 -18.59 -42.47
CA LEU A 68 13.19 -19.68 -42.47
C LEU A 68 11.90 -19.29 -43.20
N LYS A 69 11.38 -18.08 -42.95
CA LYS A 69 10.19 -17.58 -43.64
C LYS A 69 10.33 -17.55 -45.18
N ILE A 70 11.53 -17.31 -45.68
CA ILE A 70 11.77 -17.19 -47.14
C ILE A 70 12.17 -18.51 -47.75
N ASN A 71 13.00 -19.29 -47.11
CA ASN A 71 13.59 -20.49 -47.70
C ASN A 71 12.86 -21.79 -47.33
N ASN A 72 12.23 -21.83 -46.13
CA ASN A 72 11.52 -23.02 -45.63
C ASN A 72 10.09 -22.65 -45.16
N PRO A 73 9.24 -22.04 -46.00
CA PRO A 73 7.93 -21.55 -45.58
C PRO A 73 6.96 -22.67 -45.16
N ASN A 74 7.23 -23.90 -45.56
CA ASN A 74 6.41 -25.08 -45.22
C ASN A 74 6.80 -25.71 -43.89
N ASP A 75 7.97 -25.39 -43.31
CA ASP A 75 8.40 -25.88 -42.01
C ASP A 75 7.90 -24.95 -40.88
N LYS A 76 6.58 -24.99 -40.70
CA LYS A 76 5.90 -24.16 -39.68
C LYS A 76 6.35 -24.50 -38.25
N ASN A 77 6.75 -25.74 -37.97
CA ASN A 77 7.14 -26.14 -36.63
C ASN A 77 8.47 -25.53 -36.21
N THR A 78 9.49 -25.61 -37.07
CA THR A 78 10.80 -25.01 -36.80
C THR A 78 10.66 -23.49 -36.67
N LEU A 79 9.92 -22.86 -37.58
CA LEU A 79 9.66 -21.42 -37.52
C LEU A 79 9.00 -21.01 -36.19
N LEU A 80 7.94 -21.71 -35.79
CA LEU A 80 7.20 -21.43 -34.56
C LEU A 80 8.09 -21.60 -33.31
N ASN A 81 8.99 -22.58 -33.31
CA ASN A 81 9.93 -22.80 -32.21
C ASN A 81 10.89 -21.60 -32.04
N TYR A 82 11.43 -21.07 -33.13
CA TYR A 82 12.28 -19.88 -33.08
C TYR A 82 11.53 -18.62 -32.74
N GLU A 83 10.30 -18.45 -33.24
CA GLU A 83 9.43 -17.32 -32.83
C GLU A 83 9.12 -17.35 -31.32
N LYS A 84 8.77 -18.53 -30.79
CA LYS A 84 8.57 -18.71 -29.33
C LYS A 84 9.84 -18.40 -28.55
N TYR A 85 10.99 -18.91 -29.00
CA TYR A 85 12.25 -18.65 -28.36
C TYR A 85 12.66 -17.15 -28.39
N LEU A 86 12.36 -16.45 -29.47
CA LEU A 86 12.57 -15.00 -29.54
C LEU A 86 11.68 -14.26 -28.53
N VAL A 87 10.45 -14.71 -28.31
CA VAL A 87 9.58 -14.16 -27.26
C VAL A 87 10.20 -14.39 -25.87
N GLU A 88 10.69 -15.61 -25.61
CA GLU A 88 11.39 -15.92 -24.34
C GLU A 88 12.62 -15.04 -24.13
N LEU A 89 13.46 -14.86 -25.18
CA LEU A 89 14.64 -13.97 -25.14
C LEU A 89 14.28 -12.49 -24.92
N ASN A 90 13.09 -12.08 -25.31
CA ASN A 90 12.60 -10.70 -25.12
C ASN A 90 11.83 -10.54 -23.81
N SER A 91 11.52 -11.62 -23.12
CA SER A 91 10.83 -11.58 -21.84
C SER A 91 11.70 -10.91 -20.76
N VAL A 92 11.08 -10.06 -19.99
CA VAL A 92 11.72 -9.36 -18.89
C VAL A 92 11.02 -9.72 -17.58
N PHE A 93 11.76 -10.38 -16.71
CA PHE A 93 11.29 -10.75 -15.38
C PHE A 93 11.92 -9.90 -14.29
N ILE A 94 11.28 -9.82 -13.14
CA ILE A 94 11.82 -9.07 -12.01
C ILE A 94 12.95 -9.87 -11.36
N ASP A 95 14.16 -9.30 -11.38
CA ASP A 95 15.28 -9.81 -10.60
C ASP A 95 15.12 -9.40 -9.14
N TYR A 96 14.91 -10.40 -8.28
CA TYR A 96 14.75 -10.19 -6.83
C TYR A 96 16.07 -10.20 -6.07
N GLN A 97 17.19 -10.57 -6.73
CA GLN A 97 18.51 -10.58 -6.12
C GLN A 97 18.94 -9.12 -5.85
N ASN A 98 19.32 -8.85 -4.63
CA ASN A 98 19.80 -7.52 -4.20
C ASN A 98 18.79 -6.36 -4.43
N ILE A 99 17.51 -6.67 -4.72
CA ILE A 99 16.48 -5.64 -5.02
C ILE A 99 16.35 -4.60 -3.89
N LYS A 100 16.50 -5.03 -2.63
CA LYS A 100 16.41 -4.15 -1.47
C LYS A 100 17.55 -3.12 -1.44
N ASP A 101 18.76 -3.55 -1.73
CA ASP A 101 19.95 -2.70 -1.73
C ASP A 101 19.95 -1.78 -2.95
N LYS A 102 19.50 -2.27 -4.09
CA LYS A 102 19.26 -1.42 -5.28
C LYS A 102 18.28 -0.28 -4.95
N PHE A 103 17.14 -0.56 -4.28
CA PHE A 103 16.21 0.50 -3.87
C PHE A 103 16.82 1.49 -2.87
N LYS A 104 17.61 1.03 -1.91
CA LYS A 104 18.27 1.90 -0.93
C LYS A 104 19.27 2.85 -1.58
N ASN A 105 20.06 2.36 -2.53
CA ASN A 105 21.14 3.11 -3.16
C ASN A 105 20.66 4.09 -4.22
N THR A 106 19.48 3.85 -4.83
CA THR A 106 19.00 4.64 -5.97
C THR A 106 17.82 5.54 -5.64
N THR A 107 17.21 5.40 -4.47
CA THR A 107 16.00 6.17 -4.12
C THR A 107 16.10 6.75 -2.71
N LEU A 108 15.48 7.94 -2.52
CA LEU A 108 15.31 8.55 -1.20
C LEU A 108 14.14 7.93 -0.40
N LEU A 109 13.76 6.69 -0.73
CA LEU A 109 12.63 6.02 -0.10
C LEU A 109 12.98 5.54 1.32
N LYS A 110 12.04 5.71 2.24
CA LYS A 110 12.14 5.14 3.60
C LYS A 110 12.08 3.62 3.54
N ASP A 111 12.78 2.93 4.44
CA ASP A 111 12.82 1.45 4.53
C ASP A 111 11.45 0.78 4.51
N ILE A 112 10.43 1.39 5.14
CA ILE A 112 9.05 0.88 5.12
C ILE A 112 8.48 0.90 3.70
N SER A 113 8.74 1.94 2.91
CA SER A 113 8.28 2.04 1.51
C SER A 113 8.97 1.01 0.64
N ILE A 114 10.29 0.80 0.83
CA ILE A 114 11.07 -0.23 0.13
C ILE A 114 10.50 -1.63 0.42
N LYS A 115 10.25 -1.96 1.69
CA LYS A 115 9.62 -3.24 2.07
C LYS A 115 8.27 -3.43 1.38
N ASN A 116 7.44 -2.38 1.35
CA ASN A 116 6.14 -2.44 0.69
C ASN A 116 6.28 -2.64 -0.83
N TYR A 117 7.22 -1.98 -1.49
CA TYR A 117 7.47 -2.16 -2.92
C TYR A 117 7.89 -3.60 -3.24
N ILE A 118 8.80 -4.17 -2.46
CA ILE A 118 9.23 -5.57 -2.63
C ILE A 118 8.04 -6.54 -2.49
N ILE A 119 7.16 -6.30 -1.49
CA ILE A 119 5.95 -7.11 -1.30
C ILE A 119 5.02 -7.01 -2.52
N GLN A 120 4.87 -5.81 -3.11
CA GLN A 120 4.04 -5.65 -4.30
C GLN A 120 4.68 -6.31 -5.53
N LEU A 121 5.98 -6.14 -5.73
CA LEU A 121 6.71 -6.75 -6.85
C LEU A 121 6.66 -8.29 -6.82
N LYS A 122 6.69 -8.91 -5.64
CA LYS A 122 6.56 -10.38 -5.49
C LYS A 122 5.26 -10.94 -6.09
N LYS A 123 4.23 -10.12 -6.29
CA LYS A 123 2.99 -10.51 -6.96
C LYS A 123 3.12 -10.60 -8.48
N LEU A 124 4.22 -10.11 -9.02
CA LEU A 124 4.61 -10.19 -10.42
C LEU A 124 5.68 -11.27 -10.66
N LYS A 125 5.87 -12.19 -9.71
CA LYS A 125 6.79 -13.31 -9.89
C LYS A 125 6.36 -14.11 -11.12
N ASP A 126 7.32 -14.46 -11.95
CA ASP A 126 7.14 -15.27 -13.17
C ASP A 126 6.26 -14.58 -14.27
N ILE A 127 6.00 -13.28 -14.14
CA ILE A 127 5.28 -12.49 -15.14
C ILE A 127 6.28 -11.69 -15.97
N ASP A 128 6.22 -11.86 -17.29
CA ASP A 128 6.97 -11.01 -18.21
C ASP A 128 6.42 -9.58 -18.16
N ILE A 129 7.22 -8.68 -17.59
CA ILE A 129 6.87 -7.28 -17.42
C ILE A 129 7.12 -6.42 -18.65
N ASN A 130 7.71 -6.96 -19.71
CA ASN A 130 7.88 -6.25 -20.98
C ASN A 130 6.55 -6.12 -21.73
N ASN A 131 5.64 -7.07 -21.51
CA ASN A 131 4.27 -7.02 -22.03
C ASN A 131 3.31 -6.51 -20.93
N ILE A 132 2.76 -5.29 -21.14
CA ILE A 132 1.83 -4.68 -20.20
C ILE A 132 0.55 -5.50 -20.01
N ASP A 133 0.11 -6.24 -21.03
CA ASP A 133 -1.13 -7.02 -20.94
C ASP A 133 -0.97 -8.22 -20.00
N ASN A 134 0.21 -8.82 -19.89
CA ASN A 134 0.49 -9.84 -18.89
C ASN A 134 0.29 -9.29 -17.46
N VAL A 135 0.71 -8.04 -17.23
CA VAL A 135 0.49 -7.38 -15.92
C VAL A 135 -0.98 -7.00 -15.74
N LYS A 136 -1.69 -6.57 -16.79
CA LYS A 136 -3.12 -6.26 -16.71
C LYS A 136 -3.97 -7.48 -16.38
N ASN A 137 -3.62 -8.65 -16.88
CA ASN A 137 -4.36 -9.91 -16.68
C ASN A 137 -4.48 -10.33 -15.22
N ILE A 138 -3.58 -9.89 -14.34
CA ILE A 138 -3.69 -10.16 -12.91
C ILE A 138 -4.53 -9.14 -12.14
N LYS A 139 -5.07 -8.10 -12.82
CA LYS A 139 -5.81 -7.00 -12.17
C LYS A 139 -6.98 -7.49 -11.34
N ASP A 140 -7.74 -8.44 -11.88
CA ASP A 140 -8.98 -8.93 -11.25
C ASP A 140 -8.73 -9.73 -9.96
N ASN A 141 -7.49 -10.18 -9.75
CA ASN A 141 -7.08 -10.85 -8.52
C ASN A 141 -6.91 -9.87 -7.34
N TYR A 142 -6.97 -8.56 -7.60
CA TYR A 142 -6.67 -7.53 -6.60
C TYR A 142 -7.68 -6.38 -6.63
N SER A 143 -7.88 -5.72 -5.49
CA SER A 143 -8.60 -4.42 -5.52
C SER A 143 -7.82 -3.38 -6.32
N CYS A 144 -8.53 -2.41 -6.92
CA CYS A 144 -7.90 -1.34 -7.71
C CYS A 144 -6.75 -0.62 -6.97
N HIS A 145 -6.88 -0.41 -5.65
CA HIS A 145 -5.84 0.22 -4.84
C HIS A 145 -4.59 -0.68 -4.67
N VAL A 146 -4.78 -1.97 -4.45
CA VAL A 146 -3.67 -2.93 -4.36
C VAL A 146 -2.99 -3.05 -5.70
N PHE A 147 -3.75 -3.16 -6.77
CA PHE A 147 -3.20 -3.27 -8.12
C PHE A 147 -2.43 -2.00 -8.54
N LYS A 148 -2.96 -0.82 -8.25
CA LYS A 148 -2.23 0.45 -8.41
C LYS A 148 -0.88 0.43 -7.68
N ASN A 149 -0.82 -0.08 -6.45
CA ASN A 149 0.44 -0.18 -5.70
C ASN A 149 1.43 -1.15 -6.37
N ILE A 150 0.95 -2.24 -6.97
CA ILE A 150 1.78 -3.16 -7.77
C ILE A 150 2.39 -2.41 -8.94
N VAL A 151 1.58 -1.72 -9.74
CA VAL A 151 2.06 -0.96 -10.90
C VAL A 151 3.00 0.18 -10.48
N THR A 152 2.73 0.85 -9.36
CA THR A 152 3.61 1.90 -8.81
C THR A 152 5.00 1.33 -8.44
N ALA A 153 5.03 0.18 -7.77
CA ALA A 153 6.27 -0.49 -7.44
C ALA A 153 7.04 -0.94 -8.69
N LEU A 154 6.30 -1.44 -9.71
CA LEU A 154 6.87 -1.83 -10.99
C LEU A 154 7.49 -0.64 -11.74
N VAL A 155 6.80 0.50 -11.82
CA VAL A 155 7.36 1.72 -12.44
C VAL A 155 8.65 2.16 -11.73
N SER A 156 8.71 2.05 -10.40
CA SER A 156 9.91 2.37 -9.64
C SER A 156 11.04 1.39 -9.93
N TYR A 157 10.74 0.10 -10.02
CA TYR A 157 11.69 -0.95 -10.40
C TYR A 157 12.25 -0.75 -11.82
N LEU A 158 11.37 -0.45 -12.78
CA LEU A 158 11.78 -0.22 -14.18
C LEU A 158 12.71 0.99 -14.31
N LYS A 159 12.44 2.08 -13.58
CA LYS A 159 13.32 3.25 -13.57
C LYS A 159 14.73 2.94 -13.07
N MET A 160 14.89 2.04 -12.11
CA MET A 160 16.20 1.68 -11.56
C MET A 160 16.99 0.73 -12.46
N ASN A 161 16.31 -0.24 -13.08
CA ASN A 161 16.98 -1.34 -13.76
C ASN A 161 16.97 -1.22 -15.29
N PHE A 162 16.04 -0.44 -15.84
CA PHE A 162 15.78 -0.31 -17.28
C PHE A 162 15.63 1.15 -17.71
N GLU A 163 16.47 2.04 -17.19
CA GLU A 163 16.40 3.48 -17.48
C GLU A 163 16.42 3.79 -18.99
N LYS A 164 17.14 2.98 -19.77
CA LYS A 164 17.22 3.10 -21.24
C LYS A 164 15.92 2.69 -21.94
N ASN A 165 15.05 1.91 -21.30
CA ASN A 165 13.75 1.50 -21.88
C ASN A 165 12.66 2.51 -21.53
N LYS A 166 12.80 3.73 -22.03
CA LYS A 166 11.89 4.85 -21.75
C LYS A 166 10.45 4.54 -22.18
N ASP A 167 10.26 3.84 -23.30
CA ASP A 167 8.93 3.54 -23.84
C ASP A 167 8.13 2.63 -22.93
N LEU A 168 8.77 1.61 -22.37
CA LEU A 168 8.11 0.72 -21.41
C LEU A 168 7.70 1.48 -20.12
N ILE A 169 8.59 2.33 -19.62
CA ILE A 169 8.30 3.17 -18.45
C ILE A 169 7.14 4.12 -18.74
N ILE A 170 7.09 4.72 -19.92
CA ILE A 170 6.00 5.62 -20.35
C ILE A 170 4.67 4.87 -20.41
N LYS A 171 4.63 3.67 -21.00
CA LYS A 171 3.43 2.81 -21.08
C LYS A 171 2.86 2.53 -19.68
N TYR A 172 3.71 2.11 -18.73
CA TYR A 172 3.24 1.85 -17.36
C TYR A 172 2.84 3.12 -16.60
N LYS A 173 3.50 4.25 -16.83
CA LYS A 173 3.09 5.54 -16.26
C LYS A 173 1.71 5.97 -16.78
N LYS A 174 1.45 5.84 -18.08
CA LYS A 174 0.13 6.12 -18.67
C LYS A 174 -0.94 5.24 -18.03
N TYR A 175 -0.68 3.94 -17.96
CA TYR A 175 -1.61 3.00 -17.32
C TYR A 175 -1.85 3.33 -15.82
N LEU A 176 -0.84 3.81 -15.11
CA LEU A 176 -0.99 4.27 -13.72
C LEU A 176 -1.89 5.51 -13.61
N ILE A 177 -1.84 6.42 -14.58
CA ILE A 177 -2.77 7.56 -14.67
C ILE A 177 -4.20 7.07 -14.87
N ASP A 178 -4.43 6.14 -15.78
CA ASP A 178 -5.75 5.57 -16.05
C ASP A 178 -6.33 4.89 -14.80
N LEU A 179 -5.51 4.10 -14.08
CA LEU A 179 -5.90 3.49 -12.81
C LEU A 179 -6.25 4.54 -11.73
N ASN A 180 -5.52 5.66 -11.69
CA ASN A 180 -5.82 6.75 -10.78
C ASN A 180 -7.17 7.41 -11.11
N ASN A 181 -7.46 7.61 -12.39
CA ASN A 181 -8.73 8.18 -12.85
C ASN A 181 -9.90 7.29 -12.42
N VAL A 182 -9.82 5.98 -12.66
CA VAL A 182 -10.85 5.01 -12.22
C VAL A 182 -11.02 5.05 -10.69
N ILE A 183 -9.93 5.10 -9.93
CA ILE A 183 -9.99 5.18 -8.46
C ILE A 183 -10.66 6.49 -8.02
N ASN A 184 -10.34 7.62 -8.67
CA ASN A 184 -10.90 8.91 -8.32
C ASN A 184 -12.39 9.01 -8.66
N GLU A 185 -12.83 8.46 -9.81
CA GLU A 185 -14.25 8.37 -10.14
C GLU A 185 -15.01 7.53 -9.09
N ASN A 186 -14.48 6.36 -8.73
CA ASN A 186 -15.08 5.54 -7.67
C ASN A 186 -15.14 6.26 -6.31
N LYS A 187 -14.14 7.10 -5.99
CA LYS A 187 -14.17 7.92 -4.77
C LYS A 187 -15.27 8.98 -4.81
N LYS A 188 -15.49 9.64 -5.95
CA LYS A 188 -16.55 10.64 -6.12
C LYS A 188 -17.94 10.05 -5.84
N LEU A 189 -18.15 8.78 -6.16
CA LEU A 189 -19.42 8.09 -5.87
C LEU A 189 -19.65 7.90 -4.38
N ARG A 190 -18.64 8.00 -3.52
CA ARG A 190 -18.70 7.83 -2.06
C ARG A 190 -19.31 6.50 -1.60
N LEU A 191 -19.31 5.48 -2.45
CA LEU A 191 -19.87 4.18 -2.14
C LEU A 191 -18.99 3.42 -1.13
N LYS A 192 -19.65 2.63 -0.30
CA LYS A 192 -18.98 1.67 0.57
C LYS A 192 -18.45 0.51 -0.26
N SER A 193 -17.25 0.05 0.02
CA SER A 193 -16.78 -1.25 -0.47
C SER A 193 -17.57 -2.38 0.18
N ILE A 194 -17.60 -3.56 -0.44
CA ILE A 194 -18.27 -4.77 0.12
C ILE A 194 -17.82 -5.03 1.57
N LYS A 195 -16.52 -4.86 1.84
CA LYS A 195 -15.96 -5.03 3.19
C LYS A 195 -16.43 -3.95 4.16
N GLU A 196 -16.55 -2.72 3.70
CA GLU A 196 -17.08 -1.62 4.51
C GLU A 196 -18.56 -1.84 4.79
N ASP A 197 -19.35 -2.16 3.78
CA ASP A 197 -20.78 -2.37 3.93
C ASP A 197 -21.09 -3.48 4.93
N LYS A 198 -20.46 -4.64 4.80
CA LYS A 198 -20.56 -5.77 5.75
C LYS A 198 -20.28 -5.37 7.20
N ASN A 199 -19.33 -4.46 7.42
CA ASN A 199 -18.90 -4.05 8.77
C ASN A 199 -19.45 -2.68 9.17
N TRP A 200 -20.26 -2.03 8.34
CA TRP A 200 -20.81 -0.71 8.64
C TRP A 200 -21.80 -0.74 9.81
N THR A 201 -21.83 0.34 10.56
CA THR A 201 -22.80 0.56 11.65
C THR A 201 -23.01 2.06 11.87
N SER A 202 -23.97 2.44 12.69
CA SER A 202 -24.20 3.85 13.04
C SER A 202 -23.23 4.34 14.12
N LEU A 203 -22.97 5.65 14.15
CA LEU A 203 -22.22 6.28 15.22
C LEU A 203 -22.89 6.08 16.59
N LYS A 204 -24.24 6.03 16.62
CA LYS A 204 -25.02 5.71 17.83
C LYS A 204 -24.68 4.31 18.36
N SER A 205 -24.59 3.32 17.49
CA SER A 205 -24.21 1.94 17.85
C SER A 205 -22.77 1.87 18.37
N LEU A 206 -21.84 2.61 17.74
CA LEU A 206 -20.44 2.71 18.24
C LEU A 206 -20.41 3.31 19.64
N ASN A 207 -21.11 4.42 19.88
CA ASN A 207 -21.18 5.05 21.20
C ASN A 207 -21.79 4.16 22.27
N ASN A 208 -22.71 3.27 21.90
CA ASN A 208 -23.35 2.33 22.84
C ASN A 208 -22.31 1.33 23.42
N ILE A 209 -21.22 1.03 22.71
CA ILE A 209 -20.15 0.14 23.23
C ILE A 209 -19.58 0.66 24.53
N ILE A 210 -19.42 1.98 24.67
CA ILE A 210 -18.91 2.57 25.93
C ILE A 210 -19.85 2.22 27.10
N LYS A 211 -21.18 2.23 26.86
CA LYS A 211 -22.16 1.83 27.89
C LYS A 211 -22.05 0.34 28.20
N LEU A 212 -21.86 -0.50 27.18
CA LEU A 212 -21.71 -1.95 27.38
C LEU A 212 -20.43 -2.27 28.17
N ILE A 213 -19.30 -1.62 27.84
CA ILE A 213 -18.07 -1.79 28.63
C ILE A 213 -18.27 -1.33 30.08
N ARG A 214 -18.99 -0.22 30.33
CA ARG A 214 -19.30 0.22 31.69
C ARG A 214 -20.18 -0.78 32.43
N LYS A 215 -21.14 -1.43 31.73
CA LYS A 215 -21.95 -2.52 32.30
C LYS A 215 -21.07 -3.70 32.72
N ASP A 216 -20.10 -4.10 31.87
CA ASP A 216 -19.14 -5.15 32.21
C ASP A 216 -18.27 -4.77 33.41
N LEU A 217 -17.79 -3.53 33.49
CA LEU A 217 -17.03 -3.01 34.63
C LEU A 217 -17.87 -3.06 35.93
N LYS A 218 -19.16 -2.71 35.85
CA LYS A 218 -20.09 -2.82 36.99
C LYS A 218 -20.30 -4.26 37.41
N LYS A 219 -20.52 -5.17 36.46
CA LYS A 219 -20.66 -6.62 36.70
C LYS A 219 -19.44 -7.21 37.39
N ASN A 220 -18.23 -6.78 37.01
CA ASN A 220 -16.99 -7.20 37.63
C ASN A 220 -16.69 -6.48 38.97
N LYS A 221 -17.62 -5.70 39.50
CA LYS A 221 -17.48 -4.94 40.75
C LYS A 221 -16.31 -3.94 40.72
N VAL A 222 -15.83 -3.53 39.56
CA VAL A 222 -14.73 -2.55 39.42
C VAL A 222 -15.19 -1.14 39.76
N LEU A 223 -16.48 -0.83 39.50
CA LEU A 223 -17.07 0.50 39.75
C LEU A 223 -17.55 0.72 41.18
N LEU A 224 -17.35 -0.26 42.09
CA LEU A 224 -17.74 -0.13 43.49
C LEU A 224 -16.78 0.76 44.26
N GLN A 225 -17.28 1.52 45.21
CA GLN A 225 -16.49 2.29 46.15
C GLN A 225 -16.31 1.49 47.47
N PRO A 226 -15.17 1.56 48.12
CA PRO A 226 -13.94 2.26 47.73
C PRO A 226 -13.25 1.60 46.52
N ILE A 227 -12.43 2.39 45.79
CA ILE A 227 -11.71 1.88 44.59
C ILE A 227 -10.92 0.63 44.99
N LYS A 228 -11.19 -0.46 44.30
CA LYS A 228 -10.56 -1.75 44.54
C LYS A 228 -9.05 -1.64 44.40
N GLN A 229 -8.29 -1.85 45.50
CA GLN A 229 -6.84 -1.72 45.51
C GLN A 229 -6.16 -2.77 44.61
N ASN A 230 -6.71 -3.98 44.52
CA ASN A 230 -6.17 -5.06 43.68
C ASN A 230 -7.04 -5.32 42.48
N ILE A 231 -6.75 -4.63 41.38
CA ILE A 231 -7.44 -4.79 40.09
C ILE A 231 -6.84 -5.96 39.34
N THR A 232 -7.68 -6.92 38.89
CA THR A 232 -7.22 -8.07 38.11
C THR A 232 -6.69 -7.65 36.75
N LYS A 233 -5.88 -8.48 36.09
CA LYS A 233 -5.40 -8.26 34.73
C LYS A 233 -6.58 -8.08 33.75
N LYS A 234 -7.66 -8.81 33.93
CA LYS A 234 -8.91 -8.71 33.14
C LYS A 234 -9.56 -7.33 33.32
N ASP A 235 -9.64 -6.83 34.54
CA ASP A 235 -10.24 -5.52 34.85
C ASP A 235 -9.39 -4.37 34.30
N LYS A 236 -8.05 -4.46 34.46
CA LYS A 236 -7.12 -3.51 33.83
C LYS A 236 -7.33 -3.43 32.31
N THR A 237 -7.46 -4.58 31.67
CA THR A 237 -7.74 -4.64 30.22
C THR A 237 -9.08 -4.00 29.88
N LEU A 238 -10.12 -4.23 30.68
CA LEU A 238 -11.47 -3.68 30.45
C LEU A 238 -11.49 -2.16 30.64
N LEU A 239 -10.82 -1.63 31.68
CA LEU A 239 -10.64 -0.19 31.90
C LEU A 239 -9.90 0.48 30.72
N GLN A 240 -8.87 -0.16 30.20
CA GLN A 240 -8.16 0.34 29.05
C GLN A 240 -8.99 0.29 27.76
N ASN A 241 -9.80 -0.77 27.55
CA ASN A 241 -10.75 -0.84 26.43
C ASN A 241 -11.77 0.31 26.52
N TYR A 242 -12.26 0.61 27.74
CA TYR A 242 -13.12 1.75 27.98
C TYR A 242 -12.46 3.06 27.55
N LEU A 243 -11.22 3.33 27.99
CA LEU A 243 -10.50 4.53 27.61
C LEU A 243 -10.28 4.60 26.10
N ILE A 244 -9.84 3.51 25.45
CA ILE A 244 -9.64 3.45 24.00
C ILE A 244 -10.94 3.85 23.27
N CYS A 245 -12.09 3.28 23.65
CA CYS A 245 -13.37 3.66 23.04
C CYS A 245 -13.70 5.15 23.25
N CYS A 246 -13.44 5.69 24.46
CA CYS A 246 -13.67 7.11 24.74
C CYS A 246 -12.78 8.02 23.88
N LEU A 247 -11.51 7.67 23.66
CA LEU A 247 -10.58 8.43 22.81
C LEU A 247 -11.05 8.52 21.36
N TYR A 248 -11.65 7.45 20.83
CA TYR A 248 -12.05 7.38 19.43
C TYR A 248 -13.54 7.79 19.17
N LEU A 249 -14.36 7.88 20.21
CA LEU A 249 -15.81 8.13 20.06
C LEU A 249 -16.29 9.43 20.71
N TYR A 250 -15.62 9.92 21.74
CA TYR A 250 -15.95 11.21 22.36
C TYR A 250 -15.18 12.39 21.78
N HIS A 251 -14.18 12.12 20.94
CA HIS A 251 -13.40 13.09 20.18
C HIS A 251 -13.40 12.68 18.70
N PRO A 252 -13.26 13.62 17.75
CA PRO A 252 -13.02 13.27 16.35
C PRO A 252 -11.87 12.26 16.21
N PRO A 253 -12.12 11.09 15.56
CA PRO A 253 -11.18 9.98 15.64
C PRO A 253 -9.89 10.30 14.88
N ARG A 254 -8.79 10.32 15.60
CA ARG A 254 -7.45 10.42 15.04
C ARG A 254 -7.00 9.04 14.51
N ARG A 255 -5.85 8.99 13.84
CA ARG A 255 -5.26 7.71 13.44
C ARG A 255 -4.81 6.91 14.67
N LEU A 256 -3.60 6.44 14.72
CA LEU A 256 -3.07 5.65 15.84
C LEU A 256 -2.15 6.49 16.74
N ASP A 257 -2.37 7.80 16.75
CA ASP A 257 -1.51 8.79 17.41
C ASP A 257 -1.51 8.68 18.96
N TYR A 258 -2.49 7.95 19.52
CA TYR A 258 -2.55 7.66 20.97
C TYR A 258 -1.64 6.50 21.41
N ALA A 259 -1.02 5.75 20.48
CA ALA A 259 -0.30 4.51 20.79
C ALA A 259 0.83 4.71 21.81
N ASN A 260 1.64 5.73 21.62
CA ASN A 260 2.84 6.02 22.43
C ASN A 260 2.72 7.36 23.18
N MET A 261 1.52 7.69 23.64
CA MET A 261 1.27 8.97 24.30
C MET A 261 1.75 8.98 25.73
N ASN A 262 2.60 9.93 26.08
CA ASN A 262 3.06 10.18 27.45
C ASN A 262 2.00 10.97 28.25
N ILE A 263 1.96 10.75 29.57
CA ILE A 263 1.16 11.57 30.49
C ILE A 263 2.14 12.43 31.29
N VAL A 264 1.93 13.75 31.26
CA VAL A 264 2.76 14.70 31.98
C VAL A 264 1.91 15.74 32.71
N LYS A 265 2.38 16.24 33.86
CA LYS A 265 1.79 17.43 34.47
C LYS A 265 2.18 18.67 33.67
N PHE A 266 1.36 19.70 33.70
CA PHE A 266 1.61 20.93 32.97
C PHE A 266 2.94 21.60 33.36
N ILE A 267 3.33 21.52 34.64
CA ILE A 267 4.60 22.09 35.13
C ILE A 267 5.82 21.34 34.56
N ASP A 268 5.68 20.06 34.30
CA ASP A 268 6.76 19.19 33.82
C ASP A 268 6.77 19.06 32.28
N TYR A 269 5.84 19.77 31.59
CA TYR A 269 5.70 19.68 30.15
C TYR A 269 6.71 20.57 29.42
N ASP A 270 7.68 19.96 28.78
CA ASP A 270 8.61 20.63 27.88
C ASP A 270 7.98 20.84 26.50
N LYS A 271 7.75 22.10 26.14
CA LYS A 271 7.19 22.49 24.83
C LYS A 271 8.17 22.27 23.68
N THR A 272 9.46 22.11 23.94
CA THR A 272 10.50 21.89 22.92
C THR A 272 10.63 20.43 22.54
N ASP A 273 10.10 19.49 23.39
CA ASP A 273 10.05 18.07 23.03
C ASP A 273 9.01 17.81 21.95
N ILE A 274 9.49 17.73 20.71
CA ILE A 274 8.68 17.36 19.52
C ILE A 274 8.78 15.86 19.20
N THR A 275 9.46 15.07 20.02
CA THR A 275 9.72 13.63 19.73
C THR A 275 8.59 12.72 20.20
N SER A 276 7.67 13.23 21.01
CA SER A 276 6.60 12.46 21.64
C SER A 276 5.24 13.15 21.55
N ASN A 277 4.18 12.36 21.70
CA ASN A 277 2.82 12.85 21.90
C ASN A 277 2.51 12.86 23.41
N PHE A 278 1.76 13.86 23.88
CA PHE A 278 1.49 14.07 25.30
C PHE A 278 -0.01 14.21 25.61
N LEU A 279 -0.43 13.61 26.73
CA LEU A 279 -1.59 14.06 27.50
C LEU A 279 -1.06 14.98 28.62
N VAL A 280 -1.30 16.28 28.49
CA VAL A 280 -0.86 17.28 29.48
C VAL A 280 -1.99 17.55 30.46
N ILE A 281 -1.71 17.42 31.77
CA ILE A 281 -2.65 17.58 32.86
C ILE A 281 -2.35 18.90 33.58
N LYS A 282 -3.17 19.95 33.35
CA LYS A 282 -3.08 21.19 34.06
C LYS A 282 -3.80 21.09 35.44
N ASN A 283 -5.02 20.53 35.42
CA ASN A 283 -5.78 20.21 36.63
C ASN A 283 -6.89 19.16 36.29
N LYS A 284 -7.76 18.87 37.27
CA LYS A 284 -8.85 17.86 37.08
C LYS A 284 -9.79 18.21 35.95
N SER A 285 -10.08 19.47 35.71
CA SER A 285 -11.03 19.94 34.68
C SER A 285 -10.38 20.36 33.37
N ASN A 286 -9.07 20.57 33.33
CA ASN A 286 -8.36 21.10 32.18
C ASN A 286 -7.19 20.22 31.79
N LYS A 287 -7.38 19.47 30.71
CA LYS A 287 -6.38 18.62 30.06
C LYS A 287 -6.40 18.84 28.56
N PHE A 288 -5.26 18.63 27.92
CA PHE A 288 -5.15 18.73 26.47
C PHE A 288 -4.16 17.70 25.95
N PHE A 289 -4.40 17.27 24.72
CA PHE A 289 -3.45 16.48 23.95
C PHE A 289 -2.50 17.40 23.21
N VAL A 290 -1.23 17.00 23.15
CA VAL A 290 -0.24 17.58 22.25
C VAL A 290 0.22 16.47 21.30
N PHE A 291 0.01 16.68 20.00
CA PHE A 291 0.41 15.75 18.96
C PHE A 291 1.60 16.35 18.21
N ASN A 292 2.78 15.79 18.45
CA ASN A 292 4.02 16.13 17.75
C ASN A 292 4.43 15.03 16.76
N GLN A 293 4.02 13.80 17.01
CA GLN A 293 4.36 12.64 16.18
C GLN A 293 3.10 12.06 15.53
N TYR A 294 2.81 12.49 14.30
CA TYR A 294 1.71 12.00 13.48
C TYR A 294 2.01 12.18 11.99
N LYS A 295 1.26 11.49 11.13
CA LYS A 295 1.58 11.34 9.69
C LYS A 295 1.81 12.65 8.95
N THR A 296 1.07 13.71 9.29
CA THR A 296 1.07 15.00 8.59
C THR A 296 1.70 16.13 9.42
N PHE A 297 2.53 15.81 10.41
CA PHE A 297 3.23 16.77 11.26
C PHE A 297 4.03 17.79 10.45
N GLY A 298 4.77 17.33 9.42
CA GLY A 298 5.56 18.22 8.56
C GLY A 298 4.74 19.27 7.80
N LYS A 299 3.42 19.07 7.66
CA LYS A 299 2.50 20.04 7.03
C LYS A 299 1.80 20.96 8.03
N TYR A 300 1.45 20.44 9.21
CA TYR A 300 0.57 21.16 10.15
C TYR A 300 1.24 21.50 11.48
N GLY A 301 2.49 21.07 11.71
CA GLY A 301 3.21 21.30 12.96
C GLY A 301 2.56 20.62 14.16
N ALA A 302 2.92 21.05 15.37
CA ALA A 302 2.35 20.57 16.60
C ALA A 302 0.87 20.95 16.73
N GLN A 303 0.02 19.98 17.14
CA GLN A 303 -1.40 20.22 17.37
C GLN A 303 -1.76 20.11 18.83
N ILE A 304 -2.37 21.14 19.38
CA ILE A 304 -2.85 21.18 20.77
C ILE A 304 -4.36 21.10 20.79
N ILE A 305 -4.91 20.05 21.40
CA ILE A 305 -6.35 19.77 21.39
C ILE A 305 -6.86 19.66 22.84
N LYS A 306 -7.68 20.61 23.26
CA LYS A 306 -8.34 20.59 24.58
C LYS A 306 -9.37 19.47 24.65
N LEU A 307 -9.36 18.69 25.74
CA LEU A 307 -10.35 17.65 25.96
C LEU A 307 -11.72 18.26 26.22
N ASN A 308 -12.75 17.71 25.55
CA ASN A 308 -14.14 18.05 25.87
C ASN A 308 -14.55 17.41 27.22
N LYS A 309 -15.62 17.88 27.81
CA LYS A 309 -16.10 17.45 29.12
C LYS A 309 -16.26 15.94 29.25
N LYS A 310 -16.84 15.26 28.23
CA LYS A 310 -17.06 13.80 28.25
C LYS A 310 -15.73 13.03 28.28
N LEU A 311 -14.81 13.38 27.40
CA LEU A 311 -13.50 12.73 27.33
C LEU A 311 -12.66 13.03 28.56
N ASN A 312 -12.65 14.30 29.03
CA ASN A 312 -11.95 14.67 30.27
C ASN A 312 -12.41 13.86 31.48
N ASN A 313 -13.72 13.68 31.63
CA ASN A 313 -14.30 12.85 32.71
C ASN A 313 -13.89 11.37 32.58
N SER A 314 -13.84 10.85 31.33
CA SER A 314 -13.41 9.48 31.08
C SER A 314 -11.92 9.25 31.40
N VAL A 315 -11.08 10.24 31.07
CA VAL A 315 -9.66 10.23 31.41
C VAL A 315 -9.48 10.32 32.94
N ASN A 316 -10.20 11.22 33.62
CA ASN A 316 -10.16 11.29 35.09
C ASN A 316 -10.55 9.95 35.71
N PHE A 317 -11.67 9.38 35.29
CA PHE A 317 -12.11 8.07 35.76
C PHE A 317 -11.04 7.00 35.57
N PHE A 318 -10.41 6.93 34.39
CA PHE A 318 -9.32 5.99 34.14
C PHE A 318 -8.11 6.22 35.05
N LEU A 319 -7.69 7.46 35.25
CA LEU A 319 -6.54 7.82 36.05
C LEU A 319 -6.75 7.57 37.56
N THR A 320 -8.01 7.51 38.05
CA THR A 320 -8.26 7.11 39.46
C THR A 320 -7.80 5.68 39.74
N TYR A 321 -7.80 4.80 38.73
CA TYR A 321 -7.31 3.43 38.84
C TYR A 321 -5.80 3.31 38.56
N PHE A 322 -5.20 4.32 37.94
CA PHE A 322 -3.79 4.31 37.53
C PHE A 322 -3.11 5.65 37.79
N PRO A 323 -3.05 6.10 39.08
CA PRO A 323 -2.64 7.45 39.42
C PRO A 323 -1.14 7.75 39.15
N LYS A 324 -0.29 6.72 39.14
CA LYS A 324 1.16 6.84 38.90
C LYS A 324 1.56 6.53 37.44
N ARG A 325 0.61 6.53 36.51
CA ARG A 325 0.88 6.14 35.13
C ARG A 325 1.49 7.28 34.32
N ASN A 326 2.60 7.00 33.65
CA ASN A 326 3.30 7.94 32.80
C ASN A 326 3.01 7.73 31.27
N LEU A 327 2.29 6.65 30.93
CA LEU A 327 1.87 6.33 29.57
C LEU A 327 0.35 6.15 29.51
N LEU A 328 -0.30 6.74 28.50
CA LEU A 328 -1.75 6.70 28.37
C LEU A 328 -2.25 5.27 28.12
N LEU A 329 -1.59 4.54 27.22
CA LEU A 329 -1.93 3.17 26.89
C LEU A 329 -0.72 2.25 27.10
N LEU A 330 -0.94 1.10 27.75
CA LEU A 330 0.05 0.06 27.94
C LEU A 330 -0.49 -1.30 27.49
N ASN A 331 0.38 -2.13 26.93
CA ASN A 331 0.02 -3.50 26.63
C ASN A 331 -0.07 -4.36 27.94
N THR A 332 -0.40 -5.63 27.80
CA THR A 332 -0.54 -6.56 28.94
C THR A 332 0.77 -6.79 29.72
N GLU A 333 1.90 -6.40 29.13
CA GLU A 333 3.24 -6.50 29.71
C GLU A 333 3.73 -5.16 30.29
N ASN A 334 2.84 -4.17 30.42
CA ASN A 334 3.15 -2.79 30.84
C ASN A 334 4.14 -2.05 29.92
N LYS A 335 4.25 -2.48 28.63
CA LYS A 335 5.05 -1.79 27.62
C LYS A 335 4.18 -0.85 26.77
N LYS A 336 4.81 0.13 26.15
CA LYS A 336 4.17 1.04 25.16
C LYS A 336 3.39 0.24 24.11
N TYR A 337 2.21 0.72 23.74
CA TYR A 337 1.57 0.25 22.51
C TYR A 337 2.37 0.70 21.30
N ASN A 338 2.63 -0.19 20.35
CA ASN A 338 2.90 0.25 18.99
C ASN A 338 1.59 0.45 18.23
N GLN A 339 1.65 1.08 17.05
CA GLN A 339 0.47 1.38 16.25
C GLN A 339 -0.27 0.10 15.81
N ASP A 340 0.45 -0.96 15.44
CA ASP A 340 -0.15 -2.23 15.00
C ASP A 340 -0.93 -2.91 16.13
N VAL A 341 -0.37 -2.93 17.35
CA VAL A 341 -1.03 -3.49 18.52
C VAL A 341 -2.30 -2.70 18.86
N LEU A 342 -2.25 -1.36 18.81
CA LEU A 342 -3.43 -0.52 19.04
C LEU A 342 -4.50 -0.76 17.98
N SER A 343 -4.12 -0.86 16.70
CA SER A 343 -5.02 -1.13 15.59
C SER A 343 -5.76 -2.47 15.75
N LYS A 344 -5.01 -3.54 16.07
CA LYS A 344 -5.57 -4.86 16.36
C LYS A 344 -6.50 -4.83 17.57
N LYS A 345 -6.11 -4.10 18.61
CA LYS A 345 -6.89 -3.96 19.84
C LYS A 345 -8.23 -3.28 19.60
N ILE A 346 -8.25 -2.17 18.84
CA ILE A 346 -9.47 -1.48 18.46
C ILE A 346 -10.41 -2.43 17.70
N THR A 347 -9.90 -3.12 16.68
CA THR A 347 -10.70 -4.07 15.92
C THR A 347 -11.27 -5.19 16.80
N SER A 348 -10.48 -5.71 17.73
CA SER A 348 -10.88 -6.74 18.70
C SER A 348 -12.01 -6.25 19.66
N ILE A 349 -11.94 -5.00 20.12
CA ILE A 349 -13.00 -4.42 20.98
C ILE A 349 -14.31 -4.36 20.22
N PHE A 350 -14.32 -3.81 19.02
CA PHE A 350 -15.53 -3.67 18.21
C PHE A 350 -16.10 -5.03 17.79
N TYR A 351 -15.23 -5.99 17.45
CA TYR A 351 -15.65 -7.35 17.13
C TYR A 351 -16.34 -8.02 18.33
N LYS A 352 -15.80 -7.88 19.54
CA LYS A 352 -16.39 -8.44 20.76
C LYS A 352 -17.83 -7.94 21.00
N TYR A 353 -18.10 -6.65 20.79
CA TYR A 353 -19.39 -6.04 21.19
C TYR A 353 -20.39 -5.91 20.05
N LEU A 354 -19.96 -5.92 18.79
CA LEU A 354 -20.83 -5.71 17.62
C LEU A 354 -20.76 -6.85 16.60
N ASN A 355 -19.85 -7.82 16.78
CA ASN A 355 -19.53 -8.84 15.79
C ASN A 355 -19.14 -8.24 14.41
N LYS A 356 -18.50 -7.06 14.42
CA LYS A 356 -18.06 -6.32 13.23
C LYS A 356 -16.58 -5.98 13.32
N LYS A 357 -15.81 -6.20 12.23
CA LYS A 357 -14.38 -5.89 12.17
C LYS A 357 -14.16 -4.41 11.84
N ILE A 358 -14.33 -3.55 12.83
CA ILE A 358 -14.23 -2.10 12.71
C ILE A 358 -12.85 -1.64 13.17
N GLY A 359 -12.03 -1.17 12.25
CA GLY A 359 -10.74 -0.53 12.54
C GLY A 359 -10.85 1.00 12.56
N VAL A 360 -9.73 1.68 12.86
CA VAL A 360 -9.68 3.15 12.98
C VAL A 360 -10.17 3.86 11.71
N THR A 361 -9.80 3.39 10.54
CA THR A 361 -10.26 3.99 9.27
C THR A 361 -11.78 3.92 9.15
N MET A 362 -12.38 2.77 9.51
CA MET A 362 -13.83 2.61 9.49
C MET A 362 -14.54 3.53 10.49
N ILE A 363 -13.97 3.68 11.71
CA ILE A 363 -14.50 4.63 12.69
C ILE A 363 -14.52 6.06 12.11
N ARG A 364 -13.45 6.44 11.40
CA ARG A 364 -13.34 7.76 10.75
C ARG A 364 -14.40 7.93 9.65
N HIS A 365 -14.60 6.90 8.81
CA HIS A 365 -15.67 6.90 7.81
C HIS A 365 -17.05 7.07 8.45
N ILE A 366 -17.38 6.24 9.44
CA ILE A 366 -18.66 6.30 10.16
C ILE A 366 -18.87 7.67 10.82
N TYR A 367 -17.83 8.17 11.51
CA TYR A 367 -17.88 9.44 12.22
C TYR A 367 -18.14 10.63 11.27
N LEU A 368 -17.39 10.70 10.16
CA LEU A 368 -17.54 11.81 9.22
C LEU A 368 -18.84 11.69 8.40
N SER A 369 -19.27 10.48 8.03
CA SER A 369 -20.57 10.29 7.38
C SER A 369 -21.73 10.73 8.26
N ASP A 370 -21.66 10.48 9.59
CA ASP A 370 -22.66 10.95 10.55
C ASP A 370 -22.62 12.48 10.73
N LYS A 371 -21.42 13.08 10.80
CA LYS A 371 -21.25 14.50 11.10
C LYS A 371 -21.40 15.43 9.89
N ILE A 372 -21.02 14.96 8.71
CA ILE A 372 -20.98 15.78 7.49
C ILE A 372 -21.97 15.25 6.45
N GLY A 373 -22.27 13.94 6.43
CA GLY A 373 -23.11 13.31 5.41
C GLY A 373 -24.55 13.81 5.37
N SER A 374 -25.05 14.38 6.47
CA SER A 374 -26.39 14.99 6.60
C SER A 374 -26.39 16.50 6.32
N ILE A 375 -25.23 17.09 6.03
CA ILE A 375 -25.09 18.53 5.85
C ILE A 375 -24.96 18.82 4.36
N VAL A 376 -26.07 19.12 3.75
CA VAL A 376 -26.16 19.83 2.48
C VAL A 376 -26.06 21.31 2.82
N ASP A 377 -25.07 21.99 2.20
CA ASP A 377 -24.84 23.44 2.14
C ASP A 377 -23.73 24.07 2.98
N ASN A 378 -23.25 25.15 2.39
CA ASN A 378 -22.12 26.03 2.73
C ASN A 378 -22.06 26.59 4.17
N GLN A 379 -23.04 26.36 5.02
CA GLN A 379 -23.10 26.92 6.38
C GLN A 379 -22.15 26.26 7.38
N ASN A 380 -21.46 25.16 7.01
CA ASN A 380 -20.63 24.39 7.95
C ASN A 380 -19.12 24.39 7.67
N ASN A 381 -18.62 25.38 6.96
CA ASN A 381 -17.17 25.51 6.69
C ASN A 381 -16.36 25.54 8.00
N LYS A 382 -16.89 26.19 9.05
CA LYS A 382 -16.25 26.22 10.38
C LYS A 382 -16.18 24.84 11.05
N LEU A 383 -17.25 24.04 10.95
CA LEU A 383 -17.25 22.67 11.48
C LEU A 383 -16.30 21.76 10.71
N ARG A 384 -16.31 21.86 9.37
CA ARG A 384 -15.39 21.09 8.51
C ARG A 384 -13.93 21.40 8.82
N LYS A 385 -13.57 22.69 8.93
CA LYS A 385 -12.22 23.13 9.32
C LYS A 385 -11.82 22.57 10.68
N LYS A 386 -12.70 22.66 11.67
CA LYS A 386 -12.45 22.13 13.01
C LYS A 386 -12.25 20.62 12.99
N LEU A 387 -13.12 19.86 12.32
CA LEU A 387 -12.99 18.40 12.21
C LEU A 387 -11.72 18.01 11.46
N ALA A 388 -11.35 18.76 10.41
CA ALA A 388 -10.11 18.54 9.68
C ALA A 388 -8.89 18.69 10.59
N TYR A 389 -8.84 19.77 11.37
CA TYR A 389 -7.80 20.02 12.36
C TYR A 389 -7.75 18.90 13.42
N ASP A 390 -8.87 18.61 14.08
CA ASP A 390 -8.96 17.61 15.14
C ASP A 390 -8.55 16.20 14.66
N MET A 391 -8.84 15.86 13.39
CA MET A 391 -8.53 14.56 12.77
C MET A 391 -7.19 14.52 12.01
N SER A 392 -6.45 15.62 11.96
CA SER A 392 -5.15 15.76 11.25
C SER A 392 -5.21 15.41 9.76
N HIS A 393 -6.14 16.01 9.04
CA HIS A 393 -6.21 15.90 7.57
C HIS A 393 -6.79 17.19 6.95
N SER A 394 -6.69 17.35 5.63
CA SER A 394 -7.32 18.48 4.92
C SER A 394 -8.83 18.31 4.82
N GLU A 395 -9.53 19.42 4.54
CA GLU A 395 -10.97 19.39 4.27
C GLU A 395 -11.33 18.53 3.06
N GLU A 396 -10.49 18.54 2.01
CA GLU A 396 -10.62 17.66 0.83
C GLU A 396 -10.60 16.18 1.21
N MET A 397 -9.73 15.80 2.15
CA MET A 397 -9.67 14.43 2.65
C MET A 397 -10.94 14.01 3.39
N GLN A 398 -11.74 14.94 3.91
CA GLN A 398 -13.02 14.60 4.55
C GLN A 398 -14.00 14.01 3.53
N ASP A 399 -14.01 14.53 2.30
CA ASP A 399 -14.90 14.02 1.26
C ASP A 399 -14.58 12.57 0.87
N GLU A 400 -13.32 12.13 1.01
CA GLU A 400 -12.96 10.73 0.83
C GLU A 400 -13.47 9.82 1.97
N TYR A 401 -13.60 10.37 3.19
CA TYR A 401 -14.09 9.62 4.34
C TYR A 401 -15.63 9.53 4.42
N VAL A 402 -16.34 10.51 3.89
CA VAL A 402 -17.80 10.48 3.85
C VAL A 402 -18.28 9.39 2.89
N LYS A 403 -19.15 8.51 3.37
CA LYS A 403 -19.76 7.40 2.60
C LYS A 403 -21.27 7.52 2.57
N LYS A 404 -21.85 7.12 1.43
CA LYS A 404 -23.31 7.01 1.22
C LYS A 404 -23.81 5.62 1.60
#